data_2e28c149fa3de9700fc8916a41d25689
#
_entry.id   2e28c149fa3de9700fc8916a41d25689
#
_cell.length_a   1.000
_cell.length_b   1.000
_cell.length_c   1.000
_cell.angle_alpha   90.00
_cell.angle_beta   90.00
_cell.angle_gamma   90.00
#
_symmetry.space_group_name_H-M   'P 1'
#
loop_
_entity.id
_entity.type
_entity.pdbx_description
1 polymer ?
#
loop_
_entity_poly.entity_id
_entity_poly.type
_entity_poly.pdbx_seq_one_letter_code
_entity_poly.pdbx_strand_id
1 'polypeptide(L)'
;NNRQAQQYVAIADAPDGRHVGYLGSGSDWVNALPYADGGGGTTGESPAVSVMEFFVTPFDNLIYNSPGDSEASNLVPGGIIGFQISVPDMDEAPSTYKAFHTLTGQAATWRYAERFADGRLIGAGGGGTAVEDNSWGRIKASF
;
A
#
# COMPACT_ATOMS: atom_id res chain seq x y z
N ASN A 1 5.24 10.58 18.58
CA ASN A 1 4.68 11.33 17.44
C ASN A 1 4.34 10.38 16.31
N ASN A 2 3.07 9.92 16.25
CA ASN A 2 2.57 9.00 15.21
C ASN A 2 2.32 9.68 13.85
N ARG A 3 2.89 10.85 13.62
CA ARG A 3 2.64 11.63 12.40
C ARG A 3 3.34 11.10 11.15
N GLN A 4 4.23 10.14 11.30
CA GLN A 4 5.05 9.62 10.20
C GLN A 4 4.68 8.21 9.76
N ALA A 5 3.87 7.48 10.55
CA ALA A 5 3.34 6.20 10.13
C ALA A 5 2.08 6.43 9.29
N GLN A 6 2.16 6.12 8.01
CA GLN A 6 1.05 6.25 7.07
C GLN A 6 0.44 4.89 6.82
N GLN A 7 -0.88 4.81 6.82
CA GLN A 7 -1.59 3.58 6.62
C GLN A 7 -2.51 3.70 5.40
N TYR A 8 -2.37 2.80 4.46
CA TYR A 8 -3.17 2.73 3.25
C TYR A 8 -3.88 1.38 3.18
N VAL A 9 -5.00 1.35 2.48
CA VAL A 9 -5.68 0.14 2.05
C VAL A 9 -5.58 0.03 0.54
N ALA A 10 -5.30 -1.18 0.05
CA ALA A 10 -5.38 -1.50 -1.37
C ALA A 10 -6.45 -2.57 -1.58
N ILE A 11 -7.29 -2.37 -2.60
CA ILE A 11 -8.47 -3.20 -2.87
C ILE A 11 -8.40 -3.67 -4.33
N ALA A 12 -8.43 -4.99 -4.57
CA ALA A 12 -8.34 -5.55 -5.92
C ALA A 12 -9.56 -5.19 -6.78
N ASP A 13 -10.75 -5.43 -6.27
CA ASP A 13 -12.02 -5.18 -6.96
C ASP A 13 -12.74 -3.99 -6.33
N ALA A 14 -12.16 -2.80 -6.48
CA ALA A 14 -12.75 -1.58 -5.94
C ALA A 14 -14.02 -1.18 -6.73
N PRO A 15 -15.21 -1.18 -6.12
CA PRO A 15 -16.47 -0.98 -6.84
C PRO A 15 -16.63 0.44 -7.42
N ASP A 16 -15.89 1.40 -6.86
CA ASP A 16 -15.85 2.80 -7.31
C ASP A 16 -14.59 3.13 -8.14
N GLY A 17 -13.79 2.11 -8.46
CA GLY A 17 -12.53 2.27 -9.19
C GLY A 17 -11.38 2.88 -8.37
N ARG A 18 -11.58 3.15 -7.10
CA ARG A 18 -10.51 3.62 -6.20
C ARG A 18 -9.83 2.48 -5.49
N HIS A 19 -8.75 2.02 -6.07
CA HIS A 19 -8.00 0.86 -5.57
C HIS A 19 -7.10 1.17 -4.38
N VAL A 20 -6.82 2.43 -4.08
CA VAL A 20 -6.00 2.84 -2.93
C VAL A 20 -6.75 3.86 -2.08
N GLY A 21 -6.74 3.68 -0.78
CA GLY A 21 -7.31 4.61 0.18
C GLY A 21 -6.37 4.85 1.36
N TYR A 22 -6.24 6.11 1.80
CA TYR A 22 -5.54 6.46 3.01
C TYR A 22 -6.46 6.27 4.22
N LEU A 23 -5.97 5.59 5.26
CA LEU A 23 -6.76 5.31 6.46
C LEU A 23 -6.61 6.37 7.57
N GLY A 24 -5.88 7.45 7.30
CA GLY A 24 -5.84 8.62 8.17
C GLY A 24 -7.05 9.52 7.98
N SER A 25 -7.37 10.34 8.97
CA SER A 25 -8.47 11.29 8.87
C SER A 25 -8.07 12.58 8.14
N GLY A 26 -8.95 13.09 7.29
CA GLY A 26 -8.93 14.47 6.83
C GLY A 26 -8.09 14.79 5.60
N SER A 27 -7.69 13.81 4.79
CA SER A 27 -6.82 14.12 3.64
C SER A 27 -7.13 13.25 2.42
N ASP A 28 -8.15 13.62 1.70
CA ASP A 28 -8.51 12.92 0.46
C ASP A 28 -7.43 13.07 -0.63
N TRP A 29 -6.62 14.10 -0.59
CA TRP A 29 -5.58 14.35 -1.57
C TRP A 29 -4.45 13.32 -1.57
N VAL A 30 -4.15 12.67 -0.43
CA VAL A 30 -3.07 11.66 -0.34
C VAL A 30 -3.45 10.32 -0.98
N ASN A 31 -4.71 10.07 -1.25
CA ASN A 31 -5.20 8.85 -1.92
C ASN A 31 -5.59 9.07 -3.38
N ALA A 32 -5.12 10.15 -3.97
CA ALA A 32 -5.34 10.50 -5.36
C ALA A 32 -4.04 10.89 -6.05
N LEU A 33 -4.04 10.94 -7.36
CA LEU A 33 -2.90 11.43 -8.15
C LEU A 33 -2.54 12.87 -7.77
N PRO A 34 -1.26 13.20 -7.69
CA PRO A 34 -0.10 12.38 -8.05
C PRO A 34 0.48 11.52 -6.90
N TYR A 35 -0.18 11.45 -5.75
CA TYR A 35 0.38 10.87 -4.53
C TYR A 35 0.09 9.38 -4.35
N ALA A 36 -1.02 8.90 -4.87
CA ALA A 36 -1.37 7.49 -4.84
C ALA A 36 -2.24 7.12 -6.04
N ASP A 37 -2.09 5.91 -6.52
CA ASP A 37 -2.96 5.28 -7.52
C ASP A 37 -2.77 3.76 -7.44
N GLY A 38 -3.70 3.03 -7.99
CA GLY A 38 -3.62 1.58 -8.03
C GLY A 38 -4.62 0.96 -8.98
N GLY A 39 -4.45 -0.34 -9.17
CA GLY A 39 -5.36 -1.16 -9.96
C GLY A 39 -5.25 -2.61 -9.52
N GLY A 40 -6.23 -3.40 -9.88
CA GLY A 40 -6.23 -4.81 -9.55
C GLY A 40 -7.53 -5.48 -9.94
N GLY A 41 -7.59 -6.76 -9.68
CA GLY A 41 -8.78 -7.57 -9.91
C GLY A 41 -8.62 -8.97 -9.33
N THR A 42 -9.72 -9.69 -9.30
CA THR A 42 -9.78 -11.07 -8.83
C THR A 42 -10.24 -11.99 -9.97
N THR A 43 -9.58 -13.12 -10.12
CA THR A 43 -9.92 -14.14 -11.10
C THR A 43 -10.14 -15.48 -10.43
N GLY A 44 -10.99 -16.33 -11.00
CA GLY A 44 -11.35 -17.64 -10.46
C GLY A 44 -12.29 -17.52 -9.25
N GLU A 45 -12.88 -18.65 -8.89
CA GLU A 45 -13.80 -18.74 -7.75
C GLU A 45 -13.27 -19.66 -6.66
N SER A 46 -12.56 -20.74 -7.05
CA SER A 46 -12.00 -21.69 -6.09
C SER A 46 -10.82 -22.45 -6.72
N PRO A 47 -9.59 -22.05 -6.49
CA PRO A 47 -9.19 -20.86 -5.71
C PRO A 47 -9.43 -19.54 -6.45
N ALA A 48 -9.77 -18.50 -5.73
CA ALA A 48 -9.74 -17.14 -6.22
C ALA A 48 -8.31 -16.57 -6.10
N VAL A 49 -7.89 -15.81 -7.11
CA VAL A 49 -6.59 -15.14 -7.11
C VAL A 49 -6.80 -13.64 -7.29
N SER A 50 -6.41 -12.86 -6.30
CA SER A 50 -6.45 -11.40 -6.36
C SER A 50 -5.05 -10.86 -6.64
N VAL A 51 -4.97 -9.95 -7.60
CA VAL A 51 -3.74 -9.22 -7.93
C VAL A 51 -4.00 -7.74 -7.72
N MET A 52 -3.08 -7.07 -7.07
CA MET A 52 -3.10 -5.63 -6.84
C MET A 52 -1.74 -5.06 -7.16
N GLU A 53 -1.73 -3.93 -7.87
CA GLU A 53 -0.55 -3.11 -8.05
C GLU A 53 -0.91 -1.67 -7.67
N PHE A 54 -0.10 -1.05 -6.85
CA PHE A 54 -0.36 0.31 -6.38
C PHE A 54 0.94 1.03 -6.04
N PHE A 55 0.87 2.34 -6.02
CA PHE A 55 1.90 3.16 -5.43
C PHE A 55 1.30 4.14 -4.43
N VAL A 56 2.13 4.54 -3.48
CA VAL A 56 1.84 5.60 -2.52
C VAL A 56 3.09 6.46 -2.35
N THR A 57 2.90 7.74 -2.11
CA THR A 57 4.00 8.64 -1.75
C THR A 57 4.17 8.66 -0.25
N PRO A 58 5.29 8.17 0.30
CA PRO A 58 5.59 8.36 1.72
C PRO A 58 6.00 9.80 1.99
N PHE A 59 5.67 10.28 3.18
CA PHE A 59 5.97 11.62 3.64
C PHE A 59 6.75 11.60 4.95
N ASP A 60 7.82 12.39 5.02
CA ASP A 60 8.54 12.63 6.27
C ASP A 60 7.72 13.54 7.20
N ASN A 61 6.95 14.45 6.60
CA ASN A 61 6.00 15.27 7.32
C ASN A 61 4.69 15.40 6.51
N LEU A 62 3.66 14.70 6.93
CA LEU A 62 2.33 14.77 6.32
C LEU A 62 1.45 15.77 7.07
N ILE A 63 1.04 16.84 6.39
CA ILE A 63 0.11 17.83 6.92
C ILE A 63 -1.24 17.66 6.23
N TYR A 64 -2.21 17.13 6.94
CA TYR A 64 -3.47 16.64 6.38
C TYR A 64 -4.23 17.59 5.47
N ASN A 65 -4.26 18.88 5.79
CA ASN A 65 -5.03 19.86 5.04
C ASN A 65 -4.16 20.74 4.12
N SER A 66 -2.87 20.42 3.98
CA SER A 66 -1.95 21.26 3.23
C SER A 66 -0.93 20.40 2.47
N PRO A 67 -1.28 19.98 1.24
CA PRO A 67 -0.31 19.24 0.41
C PRO A 67 0.97 20.04 0.12
N GLY A 68 0.85 21.37 -0.02
CA GLY A 68 1.98 22.25 -0.28
C GLY A 68 2.95 22.42 0.88
N ASP A 69 2.50 22.17 2.11
CA ASP A 69 3.33 22.24 3.31
C ASP A 69 3.79 20.84 3.77
N SER A 70 3.35 19.79 3.08
CA SER A 70 3.78 18.42 3.34
C SER A 70 5.13 18.14 2.67
N GLU A 71 5.96 17.40 3.36
CA GLU A 71 7.32 17.03 2.90
C GLU A 71 7.36 15.55 2.51
N ALA A 72 7.44 15.27 1.21
CA ALA A 72 7.58 13.92 0.72
C ALA A 72 8.97 13.35 1.08
N SER A 73 9.01 12.05 1.41
CA SER A 73 10.25 11.38 1.73
C SER A 73 11.17 11.29 0.50
N ASN A 74 12.43 11.60 0.71
CA ASN A 74 13.45 11.45 -0.32
C ASN A 74 13.92 9.99 -0.42
N LEU A 75 13.28 9.23 -1.29
CA LEU A 75 13.59 7.82 -1.50
C LEU A 75 14.78 7.66 -2.43
N VAL A 76 15.86 7.05 -1.93
CA VAL A 76 17.07 6.78 -2.72
C VAL A 76 17.33 5.28 -2.83
N PRO A 77 17.81 4.77 -3.98
CA PRO A 77 18.16 3.37 -4.14
C PRO A 77 19.17 2.92 -3.08
N GLY A 78 18.94 1.75 -2.50
CA GLY A 78 19.74 1.19 -1.40
C GLY A 78 19.33 1.68 -0.01
N GLY A 79 18.48 2.70 0.09
CA GLY A 79 17.92 3.16 1.36
C GLY A 79 17.05 2.08 2.03
N ILE A 80 16.87 2.21 3.33
CA ILE A 80 16.01 1.33 4.13
C ILE A 80 14.78 2.12 4.56
N ILE A 81 13.61 1.52 4.37
CA ILE A 81 12.34 2.02 4.91
C ILE A 81 11.69 0.94 5.76
N GLY A 82 11.01 1.33 6.81
CA GLY A 82 10.11 0.43 7.55
C GLY A 82 8.77 0.31 6.83
N PHE A 83 8.33 -0.91 6.57
CA PHE A 83 7.01 -1.13 6.00
C PHE A 83 6.33 -2.38 6.56
N GLN A 84 5.02 -2.42 6.44
CA GLN A 84 4.22 -3.57 6.84
C GLN A 84 3.07 -3.77 5.84
N ILE A 85 2.89 -5.01 5.45
CA ILE A 85 1.72 -5.45 4.69
C ILE A 85 0.89 -6.33 5.61
N SER A 86 -0.41 -6.08 5.64
CA SER A 86 -1.39 -6.87 6.40
C SER A 86 -2.57 -7.20 5.50
N VAL A 87 -2.94 -8.47 5.48
CA VAL A 87 -4.14 -8.95 4.78
C VAL A 87 -5.18 -9.29 5.83
N PRO A 88 -6.29 -8.55 5.91
CA PRO A 88 -7.39 -8.90 6.80
C PRO A 88 -8.19 -10.07 6.22
N ASP A 89 -8.53 -11.00 7.07
CA ASP A 89 -9.45 -12.09 6.79
C ASP A 89 -10.85 -11.70 7.28
N MET A 90 -11.83 -11.68 6.37
CA MET A 90 -13.19 -11.17 6.61
C MET A 90 -14.26 -12.14 6.07
N ASP A 91 -14.11 -13.43 6.30
CA ASP A 91 -14.95 -14.48 5.72
C ASP A 91 -16.46 -14.39 6.05
N GLU A 92 -16.83 -13.83 7.17
CA GLU A 92 -18.22 -13.90 7.63
C GLU A 92 -19.01 -12.61 7.43
N ALA A 93 -18.37 -11.46 7.57
CA ALA A 93 -19.05 -10.17 7.44
C ALA A 93 -18.04 -9.06 7.10
N PRO A 94 -18.41 -8.11 6.23
CA PRO A 94 -17.48 -7.07 5.74
C PRO A 94 -16.96 -6.10 6.81
N SER A 95 -17.47 -6.17 8.02
CA SER A 95 -17.01 -5.32 9.13
C SER A 95 -16.34 -6.08 10.28
N THR A 96 -16.15 -7.40 10.14
CA THR A 96 -15.62 -8.23 11.22
C THR A 96 -14.42 -9.00 10.72
N TYR A 97 -13.23 -8.69 11.23
CA TYR A 97 -12.05 -9.48 10.94
C TYR A 97 -12.04 -10.75 11.79
N LYS A 98 -11.64 -11.86 11.19
CA LYS A 98 -11.31 -13.10 11.90
C LYS A 98 -9.82 -13.17 12.21
N ALA A 99 -8.99 -12.72 11.29
CA ALA A 99 -7.54 -12.68 11.43
C ALA A 99 -6.91 -11.54 10.65
N PHE A 100 -5.68 -11.19 10.99
CA PHE A 100 -4.77 -10.39 10.20
C PHE A 100 -3.53 -11.21 9.91
N HIS A 101 -3.26 -11.46 8.64
CA HIS A 101 -2.00 -12.03 8.18
C HIS A 101 -1.04 -10.88 7.95
N THR A 102 0.02 -10.79 8.75
CA THR A 102 0.98 -9.69 8.70
C THR A 102 2.34 -10.18 8.22
N LEU A 103 3.03 -9.37 7.42
CA LEU A 103 4.35 -9.71 6.89
C LEU A 103 5.36 -10.09 7.99
N THR A 104 5.35 -9.37 9.10
CA THR A 104 6.27 -9.62 10.22
C THR A 104 5.76 -10.61 11.25
N GLY A 105 4.52 -11.08 11.15
CA GLY A 105 3.88 -11.90 12.17
C GLY A 105 3.58 -11.17 13.48
N GLN A 106 3.82 -9.86 13.54
CA GLN A 106 3.62 -9.05 14.74
C GLN A 106 2.21 -8.47 14.80
N ALA A 107 1.62 -8.49 15.98
CA ALA A 107 0.32 -7.86 16.22
C ALA A 107 0.43 -6.34 16.35
N ALA A 108 -0.67 -5.64 16.05
CA ALA A 108 -0.84 -4.20 16.25
C ALA A 108 0.27 -3.34 15.59
N THR A 109 0.77 -3.75 14.43
CA THR A 109 1.78 -3.01 13.68
C THR A 109 1.29 -1.63 13.26
N TRP A 110 0.00 -1.45 13.01
CA TRP A 110 -0.62 -0.14 12.78
C TRP A 110 -0.38 0.88 13.91
N ARG A 111 0.03 0.42 15.06
CA ARG A 111 0.26 1.20 16.28
C ARG A 111 1.73 1.35 16.64
N TYR A 112 2.55 0.40 16.17
CA TYR A 112 3.94 0.23 16.61
C TYR A 112 4.84 0.08 15.39
N ALA A 113 5.40 1.20 14.92
CA ALA A 113 6.25 1.23 13.74
C ALA A 113 7.55 0.42 13.91
N GLU A 114 8.02 0.23 15.15
CA GLU A 114 9.16 -0.63 15.48
C GLU A 114 8.93 -2.12 15.18
N ARG A 115 7.71 -2.49 14.82
CA ARG A 115 7.34 -3.85 14.41
C ARG A 115 7.29 -4.03 12.89
N PHE A 116 7.65 -3.01 12.14
CA PHE A 116 7.70 -3.06 10.69
C PHE A 116 8.89 -3.90 10.22
N ALA A 117 8.80 -4.42 9.01
CA ALA A 117 9.93 -5.01 8.32
C ALA A 117 10.81 -3.92 7.72
N ASP A 118 12.10 -4.17 7.68
CA ASP A 118 13.03 -3.35 6.91
C ASP A 118 12.93 -3.71 5.43
N GLY A 119 12.54 -2.73 4.62
CA GLY A 119 12.52 -2.82 3.16
C GLY A 119 13.69 -2.06 2.55
N ARG A 120 14.49 -2.74 1.73
CA ARG A 120 15.53 -2.06 0.94
C ARG A 120 14.94 -1.53 -0.34
N LEU A 121 15.11 -0.24 -0.59
CA LEU A 121 14.68 0.39 -1.82
C LEU A 121 15.57 -0.06 -2.99
N ILE A 122 14.96 -0.46 -4.08
CA ILE A 122 15.63 -0.76 -5.35
C ILE A 122 15.39 0.38 -6.33
N GLY A 123 16.37 0.68 -7.18
CA GLY A 123 16.22 1.69 -8.24
C GLY A 123 15.33 1.16 -9.36
N ALA A 124 14.71 2.06 -10.10
CA ALA A 124 14.05 1.73 -11.36
C ALA A 124 15.06 1.06 -12.31
N GLY A 125 14.80 -0.18 -12.72
CA GLY A 125 15.70 -0.99 -13.52
C GLY A 125 16.74 -1.81 -12.73
N GLY A 126 16.76 -1.71 -11.40
CA GLY A 126 17.50 -2.65 -10.55
C GLY A 126 16.76 -3.98 -10.50
N GLY A 127 17.23 -4.95 -11.29
CA GLY A 127 16.61 -6.26 -11.45
C GLY A 127 16.47 -7.03 -10.14
N GLY A 128 15.40 -6.78 -9.44
CA GLY A 128 14.84 -7.74 -8.51
C GLY A 128 14.08 -8.76 -9.35
N THR A 129 14.52 -9.99 -9.31
CA THR A 129 14.06 -11.12 -10.13
C THR A 129 12.63 -11.60 -9.83
N ALA A 130 11.78 -10.81 -9.25
CA ALA A 130 10.42 -11.22 -8.91
C ALA A 130 9.32 -10.60 -9.78
N VAL A 131 9.60 -9.55 -10.54
CA VAL A 131 8.65 -8.97 -11.50
C VAL A 131 9.41 -8.66 -12.78
N GLU A 132 9.77 -9.71 -13.50
CA GLU A 132 10.34 -9.56 -14.83
C GLU A 132 9.32 -8.89 -15.75
N ASP A 133 9.68 -7.76 -16.31
CA ASP A 133 9.04 -7.11 -17.48
C ASP A 133 7.51 -6.87 -17.44
N ASN A 134 6.86 -7.02 -16.32
CA ASN A 134 5.49 -6.62 -16.18
C ASN A 134 5.43 -5.17 -15.73
N SER A 135 5.63 -4.27 -16.67
CA SER A 135 5.34 -2.87 -16.41
C SER A 135 3.86 -2.72 -16.02
N TRP A 136 3.58 -1.76 -15.18
CA TRP A 136 2.22 -1.33 -14.80
C TRP A 136 1.23 -1.33 -15.98
N GLY A 137 1.69 -0.93 -17.17
CA GLY A 137 0.88 -0.95 -18.39
C GLY A 137 0.48 -2.34 -18.88
N ARG A 138 1.28 -3.38 -18.63
CA ARG A 138 0.95 -4.77 -19.02
C ARG A 138 -0.06 -5.39 -18.06
N ILE A 139 0.05 -5.10 -16.78
CA ILE A 139 -0.91 -5.58 -15.78
C ILE A 139 -2.28 -4.97 -16.03
N LYS A 140 -2.36 -3.66 -16.27
CA LYS A 140 -3.63 -2.99 -16.65
C LYS A 140 -4.27 -3.57 -17.90
N ALA A 141 -3.50 -4.07 -18.85
CA ALA A 141 -4.02 -4.68 -20.08
C ALA A 141 -4.53 -6.12 -19.89
N SER A 142 -4.33 -6.71 -18.72
CA SER A 142 -4.72 -8.09 -18.40
C SER A 142 -6.06 -8.19 -17.68
N PHE A 143 -6.66 -7.07 -17.30
CA PHE A 143 -7.99 -6.92 -16.71
C PHE A 143 -8.87 -6.10 -17.65
#